data_d0007637b13f19d5509f9aa8b78fd4ce
#
_entry.id   d0007637b13f19d5509f9aa8b78fd4ce
#
_cell.length_a   1.000
_cell.length_b   1.000
_cell.length_c   1.000
_cell.angle_alpha   90.00
_cell.angle_beta   90.00
_cell.angle_gamma   90.00
#
_symmetry.space_group_name_H-M   'P 1'
#
loop_
_entity.id
_entity.type
_entity.pdbx_description
1 polymer ?
#
loop_
_entity_poly.entity_id
_entity_poly.type
_entity_poly.pdbx_seq_one_letter_code
_entity_poly.pdbx_strand_id
1 'polypeptide(L)'
;MVVRMSFLSPEICVAENLHPEGGMLSADSLHMAYIDNDFQSVPLPDSDAWWNTFGDPTLVTLVQTAMANNYDLRAALKRIDASRQMLRSVYAAYYPTLSDSAGYDMSMIAGRASRPYDSSGVTSSAFSVGVAASWEIDIFGRVTEKAKGSKARLNVTRLEYEGLMLSVAAEVVQDYADLRINQRKLENGPGD
;
A
#
# COMPACT_ATOMS: atom_id res chain seq x y z
N MET A 1 3.22 12.67 24.12
CA MET A 1 4.54 12.94 24.70
C MET A 1 5.54 12.65 23.59
N VAL A 2 6.15 13.70 23.04
CA VAL A 2 7.18 13.56 21.99
C VAL A 2 8.52 13.53 22.70
N VAL A 3 9.20 12.39 22.68
CA VAL A 3 10.53 12.24 23.25
C VAL A 3 11.53 12.55 22.12
N ARG A 4 12.23 13.65 22.25
CA ARG A 4 13.31 14.04 21.33
C ARG A 4 14.63 13.68 22.00
N MET A 5 15.29 12.65 21.50
CA MET A 5 16.62 12.30 21.91
C MET A 5 17.62 12.82 20.87
N SER A 6 18.48 13.75 21.29
CA SER A 6 19.60 14.21 20.49
C SER A 6 20.87 13.54 21.01
N PHE A 7 21.50 12.71 20.20
CA PHE A 7 22.79 12.09 20.53
C PHE A 7 23.93 12.82 19.79
N LEU A 8 24.77 13.45 20.54
CA LEU A 8 26.08 13.96 20.10
C LEU A 8 27.15 13.02 20.68
N SER A 9 27.51 11.97 19.97
CA SER A 9 28.81 11.25 20.07
C SER A 9 28.80 10.03 19.15
N PRO A 10 29.90 9.69 18.50
CA PRO A 10 30.01 8.59 17.55
C PRO A 10 30.34 7.26 18.25
N GLU A 11 29.59 6.87 19.24
CA GLU A 11 29.63 5.49 19.73
C GLU A 11 28.37 4.79 19.23
N ILE A 12 28.61 3.97 18.21
CA ILE A 12 27.65 3.04 17.65
C ILE A 12 27.27 2.05 18.76
N CYS A 13 26.09 2.20 19.35
CA CYS A 13 25.47 1.12 20.10
C CYS A 13 25.05 0.03 19.10
N VAL A 14 25.92 -0.93 18.87
CA VAL A 14 25.57 -2.21 18.29
C VAL A 14 24.74 -2.96 19.32
N ALA A 15 23.44 -3.00 19.13
CA ALA A 15 22.60 -3.93 19.86
C ALA A 15 22.91 -5.34 19.36
N GLU A 16 23.71 -6.06 20.12
CA GLU A 16 24.07 -7.45 19.87
C GLU A 16 22.82 -8.31 20.07
N ASN A 17 22.24 -8.75 18.95
CA ASN A 17 21.10 -9.65 18.92
C ASN A 17 21.51 -11.04 19.37
N LEU A 18 21.17 -11.40 20.58
CA LEU A 18 21.18 -12.77 21.08
C LEU A 18 19.96 -13.54 20.52
N HIS A 19 20.10 -14.09 19.32
CA HIS A 19 19.32 -15.25 18.91
C HIS A 19 20.25 -16.21 18.14
N PRO A 20 20.38 -17.47 18.56
CA PRO A 20 21.32 -18.43 17.99
C PRO A 20 20.69 -19.22 16.83
N GLU A 21 20.06 -18.62 15.87
CA GLU A 21 19.76 -19.25 14.56
C GLU A 21 19.43 -18.12 13.60
N GLY A 22 20.47 -17.72 12.87
CA GLY A 22 20.54 -16.50 12.09
C GLY A 22 19.59 -16.42 10.91
N GLY A 23 18.50 -15.77 11.12
CA GLY A 23 17.72 -15.13 10.08
C GLY A 23 17.33 -13.78 10.62
N MET A 24 17.94 -12.71 10.14
CA MET A 24 17.39 -11.36 10.32
C MET A 24 15.99 -11.35 9.71
N LEU A 25 14.99 -11.59 10.56
CA LEU A 25 13.61 -11.33 10.19
C LEU A 25 13.51 -9.83 9.94
N SER A 26 13.48 -9.43 8.68
CA SER A 26 13.24 -8.03 8.36
C SER A 26 11.90 -7.62 8.98
N ALA A 27 11.81 -6.38 9.48
CA ALA A 27 10.56 -5.84 10.01
C ALA A 27 9.39 -6.03 9.02
N ASP A 28 9.68 -6.08 7.72
CA ASP A 28 8.76 -6.41 6.65
C ASP A 28 8.22 -7.84 6.70
N SER A 29 9.04 -8.85 7.04
CA SER A 29 8.60 -10.25 7.07
C SER A 29 7.69 -10.54 8.27
N LEU A 30 7.97 -9.98 9.44
CA LEU A 30 7.10 -10.11 10.61
C LEU A 30 5.77 -9.37 10.41
N HIS A 31 5.82 -8.21 9.75
CA HIS A 31 4.63 -7.40 9.48
C HIS A 31 3.74 -8.03 8.40
N MET A 32 4.34 -8.63 7.37
CA MET A 32 3.61 -9.34 6.31
C MET A 32 2.90 -10.58 6.85
N ALA A 33 3.55 -11.37 7.72
CA ALA A 33 2.94 -12.54 8.34
C ALA A 33 1.70 -12.17 9.19
N TYR A 34 1.76 -11.04 9.90
CA TYR A 34 0.61 -10.56 10.69
C TYR A 34 -0.55 -10.07 9.82
N ILE A 35 -0.27 -9.41 8.70
CA ILE A 35 -1.29 -8.93 7.77
C ILE A 35 -1.91 -10.10 6.99
N ASP A 36 -1.12 -11.08 6.56
CA ASP A 36 -1.60 -12.21 5.75
C ASP A 36 -2.40 -13.23 6.57
N ASN A 37 -2.05 -13.48 7.84
CA ASN A 37 -2.77 -14.44 8.68
C ASN A 37 -4.17 -13.97 9.12
N ASP A 38 -4.41 -12.66 9.19
CA ASP A 38 -5.73 -12.11 9.58
C ASP A 38 -6.66 -11.93 8.36
N PHE A 39 -6.14 -12.17 7.16
CA PHE A 39 -6.85 -12.17 5.89
C PHE A 39 -6.98 -13.58 5.30
N GLN A 40 -7.35 -14.55 6.10
CA GLN A 40 -8.00 -15.71 5.51
C GLN A 40 -9.20 -15.16 4.74
N SER A 41 -9.11 -15.23 3.43
CA SER A 41 -10.23 -14.97 2.55
C SER A 41 -11.44 -15.68 3.15
N VAL A 42 -12.45 -14.92 3.56
CA VAL A 42 -13.77 -15.51 3.78
C VAL A 42 -14.02 -16.31 2.51
N PRO A 43 -14.18 -17.64 2.58
CA PRO A 43 -14.49 -18.38 1.38
C PRO A 43 -15.76 -17.74 0.83
N LEU A 44 -15.66 -17.14 -0.35
CA LEU A 44 -16.85 -16.76 -1.07
C LEU A 44 -17.67 -18.03 -1.20
N PRO A 45 -18.98 -18.02 -0.90
CA PRO A 45 -19.81 -19.15 -1.22
C PRO A 45 -19.56 -19.52 -2.67
N ASP A 46 -19.68 -20.78 -3.05
CA ASP A 46 -19.43 -21.36 -4.40
C ASP A 46 -20.03 -20.60 -5.60
N SER A 47 -20.38 -19.34 -5.39
CA SER A 47 -20.85 -18.36 -6.37
C SER A 47 -19.81 -18.03 -7.46
N ASP A 48 -18.56 -18.46 -7.30
CA ASP A 48 -17.46 -18.08 -8.20
C ASP A 48 -17.57 -18.66 -9.60
N ALA A 49 -18.50 -19.61 -9.81
CA ALA A 49 -18.70 -20.22 -11.10
C ALA A 49 -20.19 -20.57 -11.37
N TRP A 50 -21.12 -19.72 -10.93
CA TRP A 50 -22.56 -19.93 -11.13
C TRP A 50 -22.93 -20.13 -12.61
N TRP A 51 -22.16 -19.59 -13.56
CA TRP A 51 -22.33 -19.82 -14.99
C TRP A 51 -22.10 -21.26 -15.42
N ASN A 52 -21.44 -22.10 -14.60
CA ASN A 52 -21.30 -23.53 -14.86
C ASN A 52 -22.64 -24.27 -14.82
N THR A 53 -23.64 -23.74 -14.12
CA THR A 53 -24.99 -24.33 -14.04
C THR A 53 -25.70 -24.35 -15.39
N PHE A 54 -25.28 -23.54 -16.37
CA PHE A 54 -25.82 -23.57 -17.72
C PHE A 54 -25.35 -24.78 -18.56
N GLY A 55 -24.31 -25.48 -18.10
CA GLY A 55 -23.82 -26.71 -18.75
C GLY A 55 -23.22 -26.49 -20.16
N ASP A 56 -22.92 -25.25 -20.54
CA ASP A 56 -22.32 -24.92 -21.85
C ASP A 56 -20.83 -24.62 -21.71
N PRO A 57 -19.93 -25.49 -22.20
CA PRO A 57 -18.49 -25.29 -22.11
C PRO A 57 -18.00 -24.07 -22.89
N THR A 58 -18.73 -23.64 -23.93
CA THR A 58 -18.39 -22.43 -24.70
C THR A 58 -18.58 -21.18 -23.85
N LEU A 59 -19.71 -21.12 -23.13
CA LEU A 59 -20.00 -20.04 -22.21
C LEU A 59 -18.91 -19.93 -21.11
N VAL A 60 -18.56 -21.06 -20.50
CA VAL A 60 -17.50 -21.11 -19.47
C VAL A 60 -16.18 -20.55 -20.00
N THR A 61 -15.77 -20.95 -21.21
CA THR A 61 -14.55 -20.45 -21.83
C THR A 61 -14.60 -18.95 -22.12
N LEU A 62 -15.76 -18.44 -22.58
CA LEU A 62 -15.95 -17.03 -22.85
C LEU A 62 -15.85 -16.18 -21.57
N VAL A 63 -16.51 -16.61 -20.49
CA VAL A 63 -16.44 -15.90 -19.19
C VAL A 63 -15.01 -15.88 -18.66
N GLN A 64 -14.31 -17.02 -18.68
CA GLN A 64 -12.91 -17.09 -18.22
C GLN A 64 -11.99 -16.20 -19.07
N THR A 65 -12.19 -16.18 -20.39
CA THR A 65 -11.39 -15.33 -21.29
C THR A 65 -11.67 -13.85 -21.07
N ALA A 66 -12.94 -13.48 -20.86
CA ALA A 66 -13.32 -12.11 -20.55
C ALA A 66 -12.69 -11.63 -19.24
N MET A 67 -12.81 -12.43 -18.18
CA MET A 67 -12.20 -12.11 -16.88
C MET A 67 -10.67 -11.95 -16.96
N ALA A 68 -9.99 -12.85 -17.67
CA ALA A 68 -8.54 -12.80 -17.80
C ALA A 68 -8.03 -11.57 -18.55
N ASN A 69 -8.81 -11.08 -19.52
CA ASN A 69 -8.42 -9.98 -20.41
C ASN A 69 -9.07 -8.64 -20.07
N ASN A 70 -9.93 -8.57 -19.07
CA ASN A 70 -10.61 -7.33 -18.68
C ASN A 70 -9.64 -6.35 -18.01
N TYR A 71 -9.53 -5.14 -18.57
CA TYR A 71 -8.65 -4.10 -18.03
C TYR A 71 -9.20 -3.48 -16.74
N ASP A 72 -10.51 -3.44 -16.53
CA ASP A 72 -11.11 -2.89 -15.32
C ASP A 72 -10.87 -3.81 -14.13
N LEU A 73 -10.92 -5.13 -14.31
CA LEU A 73 -10.53 -6.11 -13.29
C LEU A 73 -9.04 -5.97 -12.93
N ARG A 74 -8.17 -5.78 -13.92
CA ARG A 74 -6.74 -5.53 -13.69
C ARG A 74 -6.51 -4.21 -12.94
N ALA A 75 -7.25 -3.16 -13.27
CA ALA A 75 -7.18 -1.89 -12.56
C ALA A 75 -7.69 -2.02 -11.11
N ALA A 76 -8.75 -2.78 -10.88
CA ALA A 76 -9.28 -3.04 -9.54
C ALA A 76 -8.30 -3.84 -8.67
N LEU A 77 -7.57 -4.83 -9.24
CA LEU A 77 -6.47 -5.51 -8.53
C LEU A 77 -5.38 -4.54 -8.11
N LYS A 78 -5.02 -3.57 -8.96
CA LYS A 78 -4.04 -2.54 -8.59
C LYS A 78 -4.53 -1.60 -7.51
N ARG A 79 -5.84 -1.35 -7.43
CA ARG A 79 -6.45 -0.59 -6.31
C ARG A 79 -6.35 -1.36 -5.00
N ILE A 80 -6.51 -2.69 -5.01
CA ILE A 80 -6.27 -3.54 -3.83
C ILE A 80 -4.81 -3.41 -3.38
N ASP A 81 -3.84 -3.51 -4.31
CA ASP A 81 -2.43 -3.33 -3.98
C ASP A 81 -2.15 -1.94 -3.38
N ALA A 82 -2.72 -0.88 -3.95
CA ALA A 82 -2.59 0.48 -3.41
C ALA A 82 -3.18 0.61 -2.00
N SER A 83 -4.38 0.05 -1.77
CA SER A 83 -5.02 0.03 -0.45
C SER A 83 -4.20 -0.75 0.59
N ARG A 84 -3.55 -1.84 0.18
CA ARG A 84 -2.62 -2.61 1.02
C ARG A 84 -1.38 -1.79 1.40
N GLN A 85 -0.80 -1.04 0.46
CA GLN A 85 0.33 -0.14 0.76
C GLN A 85 -0.09 1.01 1.69
N MET A 86 -1.31 1.53 1.52
CA MET A 86 -1.86 2.54 2.43
C MET A 86 -1.98 2.01 3.86
N LEU A 87 -2.46 0.78 4.03
CA LEU A 87 -2.51 0.12 5.32
C LEU A 87 -1.11 -0.03 5.94
N ARG A 88 -0.11 -0.45 5.15
CA ARG A 88 1.30 -0.53 5.59
C ARG A 88 1.83 0.82 6.05
N SER A 89 1.52 1.90 5.32
CA SER A 89 1.90 3.26 5.70
C SER A 89 1.30 3.68 7.06
N VAL A 90 0.08 3.25 7.36
CA VAL A 90 -0.54 3.50 8.67
C VAL A 90 0.18 2.73 9.77
N TYR A 91 0.56 1.48 9.52
CA TYR A 91 1.32 0.68 10.48
C TYR A 91 2.72 1.23 10.75
N ALA A 92 3.34 1.93 9.79
CA ALA A 92 4.63 2.58 10.00
C ALA A 92 4.61 3.58 11.17
N ALA A 93 3.44 4.14 11.52
CA ALA A 93 3.28 5.04 12.67
C ALA A 93 3.45 4.37 14.04
N TYR A 94 3.48 3.03 14.11
CA TYR A 94 3.81 2.31 15.36
C TYR A 94 5.32 2.30 15.65
N TYR A 95 6.14 2.64 14.67
CA TYR A 95 7.59 2.60 14.78
C TYR A 95 8.19 4.01 14.90
N PRO A 96 9.37 4.15 15.50
CA PRO A 96 10.06 5.43 15.53
C PRO A 96 10.44 5.88 14.12
N THR A 97 10.25 7.17 13.87
CA THR A 97 10.74 7.84 12.66
C THR A 97 12.16 8.28 12.89
N LEU A 98 13.08 7.83 12.05
CA LEU A 98 14.48 8.25 12.06
C LEU A 98 14.68 9.31 10.96
N SER A 99 15.34 10.40 11.31
CA SER A 99 15.72 11.44 10.37
C SER A 99 17.19 11.79 10.55
N ASP A 100 17.87 11.97 9.43
CA ASP A 100 19.23 12.50 9.37
C ASP A 100 19.24 13.91 8.80
N SER A 101 20.20 14.69 9.21
CA SER A 101 20.42 16.04 8.71
C SER A 101 21.89 16.34 8.61
N ALA A 102 22.30 16.96 7.50
CA ALA A 102 23.62 17.51 7.33
C ALA A 102 23.50 18.95 6.83
N GLY A 103 24.22 19.84 7.45
CA GLY A 103 24.21 21.25 7.10
C GLY A 103 25.62 21.84 7.08
N TYR A 104 25.85 22.76 6.17
CA TYR A 104 27.01 23.61 6.15
C TYR A 104 26.57 25.07 6.10
N ASP A 105 26.89 25.80 7.14
CA ASP A 105 26.57 27.20 7.24
C ASP A 105 27.85 28.05 7.12
N MET A 106 27.81 29.02 6.25
CA MET A 106 28.87 30.00 6.12
C MET A 106 28.27 31.41 6.32
N SER A 107 28.72 32.08 7.33
CA SER A 107 28.30 33.44 7.62
C SER A 107 29.49 34.41 7.55
N MET A 108 29.26 35.51 6.87
CA MET A 108 30.22 36.61 6.79
C MET A 108 29.62 37.85 7.46
N ILE A 109 30.23 38.27 8.56
CA ILE A 109 29.85 39.50 9.23
C ILE A 109 30.79 40.61 8.74
N ALA A 110 30.24 41.51 7.92
CA ALA A 110 30.98 42.70 7.52
C ALA A 110 31.18 43.63 8.75
N GLY A 111 32.40 43.87 9.13
CA GLY A 111 32.71 44.79 10.23
C GLY A 111 32.16 46.19 9.91
N ARG A 112 31.42 46.76 10.83
CA ARG A 112 30.96 48.15 10.71
C ARG A 112 32.18 49.05 10.83
N ALA A 113 32.62 49.63 9.73
CA ALA A 113 33.77 50.51 9.68
C ALA A 113 33.48 51.74 10.53
N SER A 114 33.86 51.68 11.81
CA SER A 114 33.98 52.89 12.67
C SER A 114 35.33 53.59 12.52
N ARG A 115 36.25 53.05 11.72
CA ARG A 115 37.55 53.59 11.39
C ARG A 115 37.92 53.25 9.95
N PRO A 116 38.53 54.18 9.19
CA PRO A 116 38.75 54.03 7.75
C PRO A 116 39.77 52.93 7.34
N TYR A 117 40.25 52.10 8.23
CA TYR A 117 41.30 51.13 7.96
C TYR A 117 41.09 49.72 8.60
N ASP A 118 39.91 49.44 9.16
CA ASP A 118 39.63 48.14 9.76
C ASP A 118 38.44 47.47 9.06
N SER A 119 38.78 46.84 7.95
CA SER A 119 37.82 46.02 7.17
C SER A 119 37.97 44.52 7.51
N SER A 120 38.19 44.18 8.76
CA SER A 120 38.23 42.81 9.23
C SER A 120 36.81 42.24 9.30
N GLY A 121 36.32 41.74 8.16
CA GLY A 121 35.14 40.87 8.14
C GLY A 121 35.46 39.55 8.83
N VAL A 122 34.63 39.12 9.77
CA VAL A 122 34.75 37.83 10.37
C VAL A 122 33.95 36.83 9.55
N THR A 123 34.62 35.85 8.95
CA THR A 123 33.99 34.73 8.28
C THR A 123 33.92 33.56 9.27
N SER A 124 32.75 33.09 9.52
CA SER A 124 32.49 31.88 10.32
C SER A 124 31.92 30.83 9.43
N SER A 125 32.46 29.61 9.51
CA SER A 125 31.89 28.42 8.86
C SER A 125 31.62 27.36 9.90
N ALA A 126 30.46 26.71 9.79
CA ALA A 126 30.06 25.63 10.66
C ALA A 126 29.53 24.45 9.82
N PHE A 127 30.01 23.26 10.15
CA PHE A 127 29.46 22.01 9.61
C PHE A 127 28.69 21.33 10.72
N SER A 128 27.46 20.91 10.42
CA SER A 128 26.59 20.21 11.37
C SER A 128 26.11 18.91 10.76
N VAL A 129 26.18 17.84 11.54
CA VAL A 129 25.55 16.55 11.23
C VAL A 129 24.70 16.17 12.42
N GLY A 130 23.47 15.75 12.17
CA GLY A 130 22.56 15.35 13.22
C GLY A 130 21.75 14.13 12.81
N VAL A 131 21.46 13.27 13.78
CA VAL A 131 20.48 12.19 13.66
C VAL A 131 19.44 12.40 14.74
N ALA A 132 18.16 12.35 14.38
CA ALA A 132 17.06 12.48 15.32
C ALA A 132 16.10 11.31 15.16
N ALA A 133 15.66 10.75 16.29
CA ALA A 133 14.60 9.74 16.34
C ALA A 133 13.38 10.34 17.06
N SER A 134 12.20 10.21 16.48
CA SER A 134 10.96 10.62 17.12
C SER A 134 9.95 9.47 17.09
N TRP A 135 9.30 9.24 18.22
CA TRP A 135 8.31 8.19 18.36
C TRP A 135 7.13 8.68 19.21
N GLU A 136 5.93 8.37 18.73
CA GLU A 136 4.69 8.65 19.45
C GLU A 136 4.10 7.33 19.95
N ILE A 137 4.08 7.15 21.27
CA ILE A 137 3.49 5.97 21.89
C ILE A 137 1.96 6.08 21.83
N ASP A 138 1.29 5.07 21.28
CA ASP A 138 -0.17 5.07 21.08
C ASP A 138 -0.94 4.70 22.36
N ILE A 139 -0.84 5.53 23.38
CA ILE A 139 -1.49 5.30 24.70
C ILE A 139 -3.02 5.37 24.58
N PHE A 140 -3.53 6.21 23.69
CA PHE A 140 -4.97 6.46 23.52
C PHE A 140 -5.56 5.72 22.31
N GLY A 141 -4.82 4.86 21.64
CA GLY A 141 -5.30 4.06 20.52
C GLY A 141 -5.55 4.83 19.21
N ARG A 142 -5.02 6.04 19.06
CA ARG A 142 -5.21 6.86 17.85
C ARG A 142 -4.68 6.15 16.58
N VAL A 143 -3.49 5.59 16.65
CA VAL A 143 -2.89 4.85 15.54
C VAL A 143 -3.63 3.53 15.32
N THR A 144 -4.01 2.86 16.39
CA THR A 144 -4.80 1.62 16.37
C THR A 144 -6.14 1.81 15.66
N GLU A 145 -6.90 2.86 15.98
CA GLU A 145 -8.18 3.12 15.32
C GLU A 145 -7.98 3.52 13.84
N LYS A 146 -6.93 4.26 13.53
CA LYS A 146 -6.57 4.58 12.16
C LYS A 146 -6.22 3.32 11.34
N ALA A 147 -5.52 2.35 11.95
CA ALA A 147 -5.19 1.08 11.33
C ALA A 147 -6.45 0.24 11.06
N LYS A 148 -7.38 0.15 12.02
CA LYS A 148 -8.68 -0.51 11.84
C LYS A 148 -9.47 0.11 10.69
N GLY A 149 -9.55 1.44 10.62
CA GLY A 149 -10.21 2.14 9.52
C GLY A 149 -9.56 1.88 8.17
N SER A 150 -8.24 1.83 8.10
CA SER A 150 -7.51 1.50 6.86
C SER A 150 -7.71 0.04 6.44
N LYS A 151 -7.77 -0.89 7.41
CA LYS A 151 -8.11 -2.30 7.19
C LYS A 151 -9.52 -2.46 6.61
N ALA A 152 -10.50 -1.73 7.18
CA ALA A 152 -11.86 -1.74 6.66
C ALA A 152 -11.94 -1.23 5.21
N ARG A 153 -11.18 -0.18 4.86
CA ARG A 153 -11.09 0.32 3.47
C ARG A 153 -10.51 -0.72 2.52
N LEU A 154 -9.47 -1.44 2.93
CA LEU A 154 -8.92 -2.54 2.12
C LEU A 154 -9.98 -3.61 1.87
N ASN A 155 -10.79 -3.97 2.86
CA ASN A 155 -11.89 -4.93 2.70
C ASN A 155 -12.95 -4.40 1.71
N VAL A 156 -13.32 -3.13 1.79
CA VAL A 156 -14.23 -2.50 0.81
C VAL A 156 -13.67 -2.63 -0.61
N THR A 157 -12.39 -2.29 -0.83
CA THR A 157 -11.78 -2.40 -2.16
C THR A 157 -11.75 -3.83 -2.69
N ARG A 158 -11.66 -4.84 -1.82
CA ARG A 158 -11.76 -6.25 -2.21
C ARG A 158 -13.17 -6.62 -2.65
N LEU A 159 -14.18 -6.22 -1.87
CA LEU A 159 -15.58 -6.47 -2.22
C LEU A 159 -15.98 -5.74 -3.53
N GLU A 160 -15.43 -4.56 -3.79
CA GLU A 160 -15.61 -3.86 -5.07
C GLU A 160 -15.04 -4.67 -6.24
N TYR A 161 -13.87 -5.29 -6.07
CA TYR A 161 -13.30 -6.18 -7.09
C TYR A 161 -14.18 -7.42 -7.34
N GLU A 162 -14.68 -8.05 -6.30
CA GLU A 162 -15.58 -9.19 -6.39
C GLU A 162 -16.90 -8.81 -7.07
N GLY A 163 -17.48 -7.67 -6.71
CA GLY A 163 -18.66 -7.13 -7.37
C GLY A 163 -18.44 -6.84 -8.86
N LEU A 164 -17.28 -6.29 -9.22
CA LEU A 164 -16.92 -6.06 -10.61
C LEU A 164 -16.76 -7.37 -11.38
N MET A 165 -16.12 -8.38 -10.77
CA MET A 165 -15.96 -9.71 -11.37
C MET A 165 -17.32 -10.35 -11.66
N LEU A 166 -18.26 -10.26 -10.72
CA LEU A 166 -19.64 -10.74 -10.90
C LEU A 166 -20.36 -10.00 -12.02
N SER A 167 -20.20 -8.68 -12.10
CA SER A 167 -20.82 -7.86 -13.16
C SER A 167 -20.31 -8.24 -14.54
N VAL A 168 -18.99 -8.42 -14.71
CA VAL A 168 -18.38 -8.85 -15.98
C VAL A 168 -18.88 -10.23 -16.39
N ALA A 169 -18.98 -11.18 -15.44
CA ALA A 169 -19.51 -12.50 -15.72
C ALA A 169 -20.99 -12.43 -16.17
N ALA A 170 -21.80 -11.64 -15.49
CA ALA A 170 -23.22 -11.49 -15.82
C ALA A 170 -23.42 -10.87 -17.21
N GLU A 171 -22.64 -9.85 -17.57
CA GLU A 171 -22.65 -9.21 -18.89
C GLU A 171 -22.33 -10.22 -20.00
N VAL A 172 -21.26 -11.00 -19.85
CA VAL A 172 -20.89 -12.04 -20.84
C VAL A 172 -21.97 -13.10 -20.97
N VAL A 173 -22.59 -13.54 -19.88
CA VAL A 173 -23.68 -14.52 -19.90
C VAL A 173 -24.90 -13.97 -20.64
N GLN A 174 -25.26 -12.69 -20.38
CA GLN A 174 -26.36 -12.03 -21.05
C GLN A 174 -26.12 -11.89 -22.55
N ASP A 175 -24.95 -11.40 -22.94
CA ASP A 175 -24.58 -11.22 -24.35
C ASP A 175 -24.58 -12.57 -25.10
N TYR A 176 -24.08 -13.63 -24.46
CA TYR A 176 -24.10 -14.97 -25.01
C TYR A 176 -25.52 -15.50 -25.19
N ALA A 177 -26.40 -15.29 -24.20
CA ALA A 177 -27.81 -15.69 -24.30
C ALA A 177 -28.52 -14.96 -25.46
N ASP A 178 -28.28 -13.65 -25.58
CA ASP A 178 -28.83 -12.85 -26.67
C ASP A 178 -28.33 -13.31 -28.05
N LEU A 179 -27.04 -13.63 -28.14
CA LEU A 179 -26.46 -14.20 -29.36
C LEU A 179 -27.18 -15.51 -29.74
N ARG A 180 -27.35 -16.43 -28.78
CA ARG A 180 -28.02 -17.74 -29.02
C ARG A 180 -29.46 -17.60 -29.40
N ILE A 181 -30.20 -16.63 -28.81
CA ILE A 181 -31.59 -16.32 -29.20
C ILE A 181 -31.64 -15.83 -30.64
N ASN A 182 -30.73 -14.92 -31.02
CA ASN A 182 -30.73 -14.38 -32.38
C ASN A 182 -30.33 -15.43 -33.43
N GLN A 183 -29.39 -16.31 -33.11
CA GLN A 183 -29.06 -17.46 -33.96
C GLN A 183 -30.29 -18.35 -34.21
N ARG A 184 -31.01 -18.71 -33.14
CA ARG A 184 -32.26 -19.52 -33.29
C ARG A 184 -33.36 -18.83 -34.10
N LYS A 185 -33.49 -17.49 -33.96
CA LYS A 185 -34.44 -16.73 -34.78
C LYS A 185 -34.07 -16.78 -36.26
N LEU A 186 -32.79 -16.74 -36.60
CA LEU A 186 -32.33 -16.84 -37.98
C LEU A 186 -32.53 -18.25 -38.55
N GLU A 187 -32.28 -19.31 -37.71
CA GLU A 187 -32.53 -20.71 -38.12
C GLU A 187 -34.02 -21.00 -38.33
N ASN A 188 -34.89 -20.39 -37.52
CA ASN A 188 -36.34 -20.55 -37.58
C ASN A 188 -37.03 -19.42 -38.33
N GLY A 189 -36.28 -18.60 -39.08
CA GLY A 189 -36.85 -17.54 -39.93
C GLY A 189 -37.88 -18.10 -40.94
N PRO A 190 -38.84 -17.29 -41.39
CA PRO A 190 -39.92 -17.79 -42.21
C PRO A 190 -39.35 -18.47 -43.46
N GLY A 191 -39.44 -19.80 -43.46
CA GLY A 191 -39.30 -20.53 -44.69
C GLY A 191 -40.42 -20.08 -45.63
N ASP A 192 -40.03 -19.58 -46.77
CA ASP A 192 -40.94 -19.29 -47.87
C ASP A 192 -41.80 -20.50 -48.23
#